data_ccbe399e0f73768d2ccee5b326366ef3
#
_entry.id   ccbe399e0f73768d2ccee5b326366ef3
#
_cell.length_a   1.000
_cell.length_b   1.000
_cell.length_c   1.000
_cell.angle_alpha   90.00
_cell.angle_beta   90.00
_cell.angle_gamma   90.00
#
_symmetry.space_group_name_H-M   'P 1'
#
loop_
_entity.id
_entity.type
_entity.pdbx_description
1 polymer ?
#
loop_
_entity_poly.entity_id
_entity_poly.type
_entity_poly.pdbx_seq_one_letter_code
_entity_poly.pdbx_strand_id
1 'polypeptide(L)'
;MEVLKELPDKSVDMVYGDPDYNVGVKYGDKSYTKTFDEYIEWYIELTRESLRVLKDTGNMFLINYPKQNAYLRVKYLDEACYEVSDYTWLYNTNVGHTPKRFTTAHRSILHCRKTKNNKFYKKNVAVPYKNPTDKRILRNVANGSKGRMPYDWFYFDLVKNVSKEKTFHACQIPQKLSEMLIKSCTMPDDIVLILFGGSGSEIEICKVLNRQYISAEIDEKYYKMVLSRLDKGRIEEKYRLRLKEYEIENVERQLALLEEQKEYLTNK
;
A
#
# COMPACT_ATOMS: atom_id res chain seq x y z
N MET A 1 -12.33 12.16 4.03
CA MET A 1 -12.47 13.55 3.49
C MET A 1 -12.64 14.58 4.61
N GLU A 2 -13.54 14.41 5.56
CA GLU A 2 -13.79 15.39 6.65
C GLU A 2 -12.51 15.71 7.43
N VAL A 3 -11.87 14.70 8.02
CA VAL A 3 -10.60 14.88 8.76
C VAL A 3 -9.54 15.57 7.91
N LEU A 4 -9.45 15.23 6.62
CA LEU A 4 -8.45 15.82 5.72
C LEU A 4 -8.67 17.33 5.52
N LYS A 5 -9.93 17.78 5.43
CA LYS A 5 -10.29 19.19 5.29
C LYS A 5 -10.00 20.04 6.54
N GLU A 6 -9.93 19.42 7.71
CA GLU A 6 -9.59 20.10 8.97
C GLU A 6 -8.08 20.31 9.15
N LEU A 7 -7.24 19.56 8.42
CA LEU A 7 -5.79 19.71 8.52
C LEU A 7 -5.32 21.01 7.87
N PRO A 8 -4.35 21.72 8.51
CA PRO A 8 -3.77 22.92 7.94
C PRO A 8 -3.02 22.63 6.62
N ASP A 9 -2.95 23.65 5.76
CA ASP A 9 -2.14 23.60 4.57
C ASP A 9 -0.66 23.35 4.94
N LYS A 10 0.03 22.57 4.10
CA LYS A 10 1.47 22.30 4.22
C LYS A 10 1.89 21.82 5.62
N SER A 11 1.07 21.01 6.27
CA SER A 11 1.29 20.54 7.65
C SER A 11 2.00 19.17 7.73
N VAL A 12 1.93 18.33 6.68
CA VAL A 12 2.49 16.96 6.71
C VAL A 12 3.70 16.81 5.79
N ASP A 13 4.65 15.95 6.18
CA ASP A 13 5.87 15.69 5.42
C ASP A 13 5.69 14.62 4.35
N MET A 14 4.77 13.68 4.57
CA MET A 14 4.47 12.61 3.64
C MET A 14 2.97 12.28 3.68
N VAL A 15 2.41 11.96 2.52
CA VAL A 15 1.08 11.33 2.38
C VAL A 15 1.26 9.91 1.87
N TYR A 16 0.61 8.96 2.53
CA TYR A 16 0.55 7.55 2.15
C TYR A 16 -0.91 7.16 1.93
N GLY A 17 -1.26 6.76 0.71
CA GLY A 17 -2.62 6.39 0.33
C GLY A 17 -2.70 5.00 -0.31
N ASP A 18 -3.49 4.13 0.32
CA ASP A 18 -3.90 2.83 -0.21
C ASP A 18 -5.43 2.76 -0.15
N PRO A 19 -6.13 3.45 -1.08
CA PRO A 19 -7.59 3.50 -1.09
C PRO A 19 -8.20 2.16 -1.49
N ASP A 20 -9.51 2.00 -1.28
CA ASP A 20 -10.26 0.96 -1.98
C ASP A 20 -10.06 1.09 -3.50
N TYR A 21 -9.80 -0.04 -4.15
CA TYR A 21 -9.45 -0.04 -5.58
C TYR A 21 -10.67 -0.08 -6.52
N ASN A 22 -11.87 0.04 -5.96
CA ASN A 22 -13.13 -0.02 -6.71
C ASN A 22 -13.34 -1.33 -7.49
N VAL A 23 -12.94 -2.45 -6.90
CA VAL A 23 -13.03 -3.79 -7.51
C VAL A 23 -14.02 -4.71 -6.78
N GLY A 24 -14.94 -4.15 -6.00
CA GLY A 24 -16.00 -4.88 -5.32
C GLY A 24 -15.58 -5.63 -4.05
N VAL A 25 -14.42 -5.31 -3.49
CA VAL A 25 -13.99 -5.87 -2.19
C VAL A 25 -14.90 -5.31 -1.09
N LYS A 26 -15.34 -6.20 -0.19
CA LYS A 26 -16.07 -5.79 1.01
C LYS A 26 -15.10 -5.52 2.15
N TYR A 27 -15.27 -4.38 2.82
CA TYR A 27 -14.57 -4.02 4.03
C TYR A 27 -15.58 -4.08 5.20
N GLY A 28 -15.47 -5.13 6.01
CA GLY A 28 -16.52 -5.49 6.95
C GLY A 28 -17.83 -5.80 6.20
N ASP A 29 -18.92 -5.17 6.59
CA ASP A 29 -20.24 -5.33 5.98
C ASP A 29 -20.52 -4.33 4.84
N LYS A 30 -19.55 -3.47 4.50
CA LYS A 30 -19.72 -2.38 3.53
C LYS A 30 -18.94 -2.62 2.25
N SER A 31 -19.54 -2.23 1.12
CA SER A 31 -18.87 -2.10 -0.17
C SER A 31 -18.91 -0.62 -0.58
N TYR A 32 -17.78 -0.11 -1.03
CA TYR A 32 -17.63 1.29 -1.46
C TYR A 32 -17.55 1.43 -2.98
N THR A 33 -17.95 0.36 -3.70
CA THR A 33 -17.91 0.34 -5.17
C THR A 33 -18.79 1.43 -5.78
N LYS A 34 -18.20 2.20 -6.68
CA LYS A 34 -18.80 3.29 -7.45
C LYS A 34 -18.72 2.98 -8.95
N THR A 35 -19.38 3.75 -9.79
CA THR A 35 -19.03 3.77 -11.21
C THR A 35 -17.57 4.22 -11.36
N PHE A 36 -16.93 3.86 -12.46
CA PHE A 36 -15.50 4.18 -12.64
C PHE A 36 -15.25 5.69 -12.64
N ASP A 37 -16.12 6.46 -13.28
CA ASP A 37 -15.98 7.91 -13.37
C ASP A 37 -16.19 8.59 -12.00
N GLU A 38 -17.22 8.22 -11.26
CA GLU A 38 -17.42 8.70 -9.87
C GLU A 38 -16.24 8.37 -8.96
N TYR A 39 -15.65 7.18 -9.14
CA TYR A 39 -14.46 6.79 -8.39
C TYR A 39 -13.27 7.69 -8.72
N ILE A 40 -13.03 7.98 -9.99
CA ILE A 40 -11.91 8.83 -10.42
C ILE A 40 -12.11 10.28 -9.96
N GLU A 41 -13.32 10.82 -10.00
CA GLU A 41 -13.63 12.14 -9.48
C GLU A 41 -13.36 12.24 -7.97
N TRP A 42 -13.86 11.26 -7.21
CA TRP A 42 -13.56 11.15 -5.79
C TRP A 42 -12.06 11.02 -5.51
N TYR A 43 -11.33 10.24 -6.34
CA TYR A 43 -9.89 10.03 -6.17
C TYR A 43 -9.09 11.31 -6.48
N ILE A 44 -9.54 12.10 -7.44
CA ILE A 44 -8.99 13.43 -7.73
C ILE A 44 -9.22 14.38 -6.54
N GLU A 45 -10.44 14.42 -5.99
CA GLU A 45 -10.73 15.29 -4.84
C GLU A 45 -9.88 14.92 -3.61
N LEU A 46 -9.80 13.61 -3.29
CA LEU A 46 -8.96 13.10 -2.22
C LEU A 46 -7.50 13.52 -2.41
N THR A 47 -7.00 13.40 -3.64
CA THR A 47 -5.61 13.71 -3.98
C THR A 47 -5.33 15.20 -3.94
N ARG A 48 -6.29 16.04 -4.36
CA ARG A 48 -6.20 17.50 -4.27
C ARG A 48 -6.04 17.97 -2.83
N GLU A 49 -6.89 17.48 -1.93
CA GLU A 49 -6.78 17.80 -0.51
C GLU A 49 -5.50 17.25 0.11
N SER A 50 -5.06 16.07 -0.32
CA SER A 50 -3.77 15.51 0.12
C SER A 50 -2.58 16.37 -0.29
N LEU A 51 -2.60 16.91 -1.50
CA LEU A 51 -1.57 17.87 -1.97
C LEU A 51 -1.65 19.21 -1.25
N ARG A 52 -2.84 19.67 -0.84
CA ARG A 52 -2.99 20.91 -0.06
C ARG A 52 -2.27 20.80 1.28
N VAL A 53 -2.49 19.71 2.02
CA VAL A 53 -1.88 19.50 3.34
C VAL A 53 -0.42 19.08 3.28
N LEU A 54 0.07 18.60 2.13
CA LEU A 54 1.45 18.20 1.93
C LEU A 54 2.36 19.42 1.87
N LYS A 55 3.47 19.41 2.62
CA LYS A 55 4.54 20.43 2.54
C LYS A 55 5.13 20.50 1.13
N ASP A 56 5.71 21.63 0.74
CA ASP A 56 6.34 21.80 -0.57
C ASP A 56 7.56 20.87 -0.77
N THR A 57 8.18 20.45 0.33
CA THR A 57 9.27 19.44 0.33
C THR A 57 8.79 18.00 0.51
N GLY A 58 7.48 17.81 0.67
CA GLY A 58 6.89 16.52 0.97
C GLY A 58 6.75 15.62 -0.26
N ASN A 59 6.38 14.38 0.00
CA ASN A 59 6.15 13.34 -1.01
C ASN A 59 4.81 12.66 -0.75
N MET A 60 4.11 12.31 -1.82
CA MET A 60 2.89 11.51 -1.73
C MET A 60 3.06 10.20 -2.49
N PHE A 61 2.69 9.10 -1.85
CA PHE A 61 2.60 7.79 -2.49
C PHE A 61 1.15 7.31 -2.51
N LEU A 62 0.69 6.88 -3.70
CA LEU A 62 -0.65 6.34 -3.91
C LEU A 62 -0.55 4.97 -4.55
N ILE A 63 -1.05 3.95 -3.85
CA ILE A 63 -1.05 2.55 -4.30
C ILE A 63 -2.42 2.23 -4.88
N ASN A 64 -2.47 1.70 -6.11
CA ASN A 64 -3.72 1.29 -6.73
C ASN A 64 -3.47 0.31 -7.90
N TYR A 65 -4.52 -0.12 -8.56
CA TYR A 65 -4.37 -0.78 -9.86
C TYR A 65 -3.90 0.20 -10.94
N PRO A 66 -3.15 -0.27 -11.95
CA PRO A 66 -2.60 0.59 -13.00
C PRO A 66 -3.64 1.45 -13.70
N LYS A 67 -4.85 0.91 -13.94
CA LYS A 67 -5.93 1.66 -14.61
C LYS A 67 -6.34 2.89 -13.80
N GLN A 68 -6.64 2.73 -12.51
CA GLN A 68 -7.07 3.83 -11.64
C GLN A 68 -5.99 4.92 -11.53
N ASN A 69 -4.75 4.50 -11.31
CA ASN A 69 -3.61 5.41 -11.21
C ASN A 69 -3.32 6.12 -12.54
N ALA A 70 -3.42 5.44 -13.68
CA ALA A 70 -3.24 6.07 -14.99
C ALA A 70 -4.27 7.19 -15.23
N TYR A 71 -5.55 6.95 -14.93
CA TYR A 71 -6.60 7.96 -15.08
C TYR A 71 -6.42 9.13 -14.12
N LEU A 72 -6.10 8.87 -12.84
CA LEU A 72 -5.79 9.93 -11.87
C LEU A 72 -4.61 10.78 -12.34
N ARG A 73 -3.55 10.14 -12.80
CA ARG A 73 -2.35 10.80 -13.28
C ARG A 73 -2.66 11.75 -14.43
N VAL A 74 -3.25 11.22 -15.52
CA VAL A 74 -3.52 12.00 -16.74
C VAL A 74 -4.57 13.10 -16.52
N LYS A 75 -5.61 12.82 -15.72
CA LYS A 75 -6.68 13.80 -15.48
C LYS A 75 -6.30 14.89 -14.48
N TYR A 76 -5.30 14.68 -13.63
CA TYR A 76 -5.02 15.63 -12.57
C TYR A 76 -3.54 15.74 -12.18
N LEU A 77 -2.84 14.65 -11.88
CA LEU A 77 -1.55 14.73 -11.19
C LEU A 77 -0.42 15.29 -12.05
N ASP A 78 -0.40 15.00 -13.35
CA ASP A 78 0.65 15.50 -14.27
C ASP A 78 0.64 17.03 -14.38
N GLU A 79 -0.51 17.70 -14.10
CA GLU A 79 -0.59 19.16 -14.02
C GLU A 79 -0.39 19.69 -12.60
N ALA A 80 -0.84 18.94 -11.57
CA ALA A 80 -0.82 19.39 -10.19
C ALA A 80 0.53 19.21 -9.49
N CYS A 81 1.41 18.36 -10.01
CA CYS A 81 2.70 18.01 -9.41
C CYS A 81 3.86 18.43 -10.31
N TYR A 82 5.00 18.73 -9.67
CA TYR A 82 6.26 18.94 -10.41
C TYR A 82 6.67 17.70 -11.20
N GLU A 83 6.50 16.51 -10.60
CA GLU A 83 6.78 15.22 -11.26
C GLU A 83 5.99 14.10 -10.61
N VAL A 84 5.52 13.16 -11.44
CA VAL A 84 4.87 11.93 -11.02
C VAL A 84 5.64 10.74 -11.60
N SER A 85 6.26 9.95 -10.74
CA SER A 85 6.88 8.67 -11.11
C SER A 85 5.91 7.53 -10.85
N ASP A 86 5.85 6.54 -11.72
CA ASP A 86 5.05 5.33 -11.54
C ASP A 86 5.98 4.16 -11.26
N TYR A 87 5.85 3.56 -10.07
CA TYR A 87 6.59 2.40 -9.64
C TYR A 87 5.72 1.16 -9.70
N THR A 88 6.32 0.02 -9.98
CA THR A 88 5.58 -1.26 -10.07
C THR A 88 5.87 -2.12 -8.84
N TRP A 89 4.85 -2.39 -8.04
CA TRP A 89 4.92 -3.41 -7.01
C TRP A 89 4.51 -4.75 -7.59
N LEU A 90 5.47 -5.66 -7.71
CA LEU A 90 5.31 -7.04 -8.19
C LEU A 90 5.07 -8.00 -7.02
N TYR A 91 4.21 -8.98 -7.22
CA TYR A 91 3.93 -10.04 -6.25
C TYR A 91 3.49 -11.34 -6.93
N ASN A 92 3.57 -12.45 -6.21
CA ASN A 92 3.11 -13.75 -6.69
C ASN A 92 1.66 -14.00 -6.28
N THR A 93 0.78 -14.24 -7.26
CA THR A 93 -0.64 -14.53 -7.01
C THR A 93 -1.26 -15.34 -8.16
N ASN A 94 -2.29 -16.13 -7.81
CA ASN A 94 -3.21 -16.74 -8.78
C ASN A 94 -4.61 -16.10 -8.74
N VAL A 95 -4.82 -15.07 -7.93
CA VAL A 95 -6.10 -14.38 -7.83
C VAL A 95 -6.42 -13.68 -9.16
N GLY A 96 -7.63 -13.90 -9.69
CA GLY A 96 -8.05 -13.34 -10.96
C GLY A 96 -7.50 -14.09 -12.19
N HIS A 97 -7.03 -15.33 -12.00
CA HIS A 97 -6.63 -16.20 -13.12
C HIS A 97 -7.78 -16.40 -14.12
N THR A 98 -7.44 -16.39 -15.38
CA THR A 98 -8.33 -16.68 -16.50
C THR A 98 -7.52 -17.23 -17.68
N PRO A 99 -8.02 -18.18 -18.45
CA PRO A 99 -7.31 -18.72 -19.63
C PRO A 99 -7.22 -17.72 -20.79
N LYS A 100 -7.88 -16.57 -20.72
CA LYS A 100 -7.98 -15.59 -21.81
C LYS A 100 -6.96 -14.46 -21.73
N ARG A 101 -6.21 -14.32 -20.64
CA ARG A 101 -5.18 -13.30 -20.44
C ARG A 101 -4.20 -13.69 -19.35
N PHE A 102 -3.03 -13.04 -19.32
CA PHE A 102 -2.09 -13.18 -18.21
C PHE A 102 -2.70 -12.70 -16.89
N THR A 103 -2.37 -13.39 -15.79
CA THR A 103 -2.79 -13.02 -14.46
C THR A 103 -2.14 -11.69 -14.04
N THR A 104 -2.94 -10.72 -13.58
CA THR A 104 -2.41 -9.48 -13.05
C THR A 104 -1.72 -9.72 -11.72
N ALA A 105 -0.42 -9.50 -11.66
CA ALA A 105 0.42 -9.77 -10.51
C ALA A 105 1.24 -8.53 -10.10
N HIS A 106 0.64 -7.34 -10.21
CA HIS A 106 1.28 -6.10 -9.82
C HIS A 106 0.26 -5.02 -9.42
N ARG A 107 0.77 -4.00 -8.71
CA ARG A 107 0.11 -2.72 -8.45
C ARG A 107 0.99 -1.59 -8.94
N SER A 108 0.37 -0.47 -9.27
CA SER A 108 1.03 0.81 -9.53
C SER A 108 1.16 1.58 -8.22
N ILE A 109 2.31 2.22 -8.02
CA ILE A 109 2.58 3.13 -6.92
C ILE A 109 2.98 4.46 -7.53
N LEU A 110 2.07 5.44 -7.50
CA LEU A 110 2.42 6.79 -7.92
C LEU A 110 3.22 7.48 -6.82
N HIS A 111 4.40 7.98 -7.17
CA HIS A 111 5.20 8.86 -6.33
C HIS A 111 5.07 10.28 -6.86
N CYS A 112 4.34 11.12 -6.15
CA CYS A 112 4.06 12.49 -6.51
C CYS A 112 4.98 13.43 -5.74
N ARG A 113 5.74 14.24 -6.46
CA ARG A 113 6.59 15.31 -5.93
C ARG A 113 5.93 16.64 -6.22
N LYS A 114 5.54 17.35 -5.16
CA LYS A 114 4.84 18.65 -5.29
C LYS A 114 5.74 19.72 -5.90
N THR A 115 7.01 19.72 -5.53
CA THR A 115 8.03 20.64 -6.05
C THR A 115 9.33 19.90 -6.36
N LYS A 116 10.28 20.57 -7.02
CA LYS A 116 11.64 20.04 -7.27
C LYS A 116 12.48 19.86 -6.00
N ASN A 117 12.05 20.41 -4.87
CA ASN A 117 12.80 20.45 -3.60
C ASN A 117 12.34 19.35 -2.63
N ASN A 118 11.75 18.26 -3.12
CA ASN A 118 11.30 17.17 -2.28
C ASN A 118 12.44 16.54 -1.48
N LYS A 119 12.15 16.13 -0.24
CA LYS A 119 13.08 15.37 0.60
C LYS A 119 13.11 13.93 0.14
N PHE A 120 14.30 13.40 -0.17
CA PHE A 120 14.47 11.98 -0.49
C PHE A 120 15.77 11.46 0.09
N TYR A 121 15.70 10.43 0.91
CA TYR A 121 16.83 9.93 1.71
C TYR A 121 17.38 8.62 1.14
N LYS A 122 18.14 8.71 0.04
CA LYS A 122 18.75 7.56 -0.63
C LYS A 122 19.43 6.58 0.34
N LYS A 123 20.11 7.08 1.36
CA LYS A 123 20.87 6.24 2.32
C LYS A 123 19.99 5.27 3.11
N ASN A 124 18.69 5.58 3.26
CA ASN A 124 17.73 4.78 4.02
C ASN A 124 17.17 3.59 3.22
N VAL A 125 17.26 3.67 1.89
CA VAL A 125 16.67 2.67 0.97
C VAL A 125 17.68 2.11 -0.03
N ALA A 126 18.98 2.46 0.11
CA ALA A 126 20.03 1.98 -0.76
C ALA A 126 20.15 0.46 -0.69
N VAL A 127 20.28 -0.16 -1.86
CA VAL A 127 20.52 -1.61 -2.00
C VAL A 127 21.96 -1.89 -2.41
N PRO A 128 22.50 -3.08 -2.13
CA PRO A 128 23.86 -3.42 -2.49
C PRO A 128 24.16 -3.20 -3.97
N TYR A 129 25.37 -2.81 -4.28
CA TYR A 129 25.86 -2.77 -5.66
C TYR A 129 25.96 -4.19 -6.23
N LYS A 130 25.58 -4.36 -7.52
CA LYS A 130 25.68 -5.66 -8.21
C LYS A 130 27.13 -6.10 -8.43
N ASN A 131 28.03 -5.15 -8.72
CA ASN A 131 29.45 -5.39 -8.99
C ASN A 131 30.32 -4.65 -7.97
N PRO A 132 30.41 -5.13 -6.72
CA PRO A 132 31.10 -4.40 -5.65
C PRO A 132 32.59 -4.20 -5.88
N THR A 133 33.23 -4.96 -6.80
CA THR A 133 34.65 -4.85 -7.15
C THR A 133 34.93 -3.85 -8.28
N ASP A 134 33.92 -3.26 -8.91
CA ASP A 134 34.14 -2.21 -9.92
C ASP A 134 34.85 -1.00 -9.29
N LYS A 135 35.87 -0.48 -9.95
CA LYS A 135 36.71 0.64 -9.44
C LYS A 135 35.90 1.89 -9.13
N ARG A 136 34.82 2.20 -9.91
CA ARG A 136 33.94 3.33 -9.67
C ARG A 136 33.08 3.09 -8.43
N ILE A 137 32.62 1.85 -8.24
CA ILE A 137 31.83 1.46 -7.07
C ILE A 137 32.68 1.51 -5.80
N LEU A 138 33.91 0.97 -5.84
CA LEU A 138 34.87 1.08 -4.73
C LEU A 138 35.09 2.54 -4.32
N ARG A 139 35.29 3.44 -5.30
CA ARG A 139 35.43 4.87 -5.03
C ARG A 139 34.16 5.45 -4.37
N ASN A 140 32.97 5.10 -4.86
CA ASN A 140 31.70 5.56 -4.27
C ASN A 140 31.54 5.08 -2.83
N VAL A 141 31.90 3.82 -2.55
CA VAL A 141 31.86 3.25 -1.19
C VAL A 141 32.86 3.96 -0.28
N ALA A 142 34.09 4.20 -0.75
CA ALA A 142 35.08 4.97 -0.01
C ALA A 142 34.59 6.40 0.32
N ASN A 143 33.80 6.99 -0.56
CA ASN A 143 33.15 8.29 -0.35
C ASN A 143 31.83 8.19 0.48
N GLY A 144 31.59 7.08 1.19
CA GLY A 144 30.48 6.92 2.11
C GLY A 144 29.15 6.51 1.48
N SER A 145 29.14 6.03 0.22
CA SER A 145 27.92 5.49 -0.38
C SER A 145 27.54 4.15 0.27
N LYS A 146 26.29 4.03 0.71
CA LYS A 146 25.73 2.80 1.28
C LYS A 146 25.21 1.82 0.23
N GLY A 147 25.22 2.21 -1.06
CA GLY A 147 24.69 1.37 -2.13
C GLY A 147 24.10 2.18 -3.29
N ARG A 148 23.47 1.49 -4.23
CA ARG A 148 22.74 2.09 -5.33
C ARG A 148 21.26 2.35 -4.98
N MET A 149 20.59 3.21 -5.75
CA MET A 149 19.14 3.31 -5.71
C MET A 149 18.50 1.98 -6.13
N PRO A 150 17.39 1.56 -5.47
CA PRO A 150 16.51 0.54 -6.00
C PRO A 150 16.05 0.90 -7.41
N TYR A 151 15.55 -0.08 -8.13
CA TYR A 151 14.84 0.17 -9.39
C TYR A 151 13.43 0.70 -9.09
N ASP A 152 12.73 1.10 -10.12
CA ASP A 152 11.34 1.56 -10.12
C ASP A 152 10.31 0.40 -10.04
N TRP A 153 10.78 -0.79 -9.75
CA TRP A 153 9.96 -1.96 -9.45
C TRP A 153 10.43 -2.65 -8.17
N PHE A 154 9.47 -3.14 -7.41
CA PHE A 154 9.69 -3.78 -6.11
C PHE A 154 9.00 -5.14 -6.09
N TYR A 155 9.67 -6.16 -5.57
CA TYR A 155 9.05 -7.45 -5.33
C TYR A 155 8.82 -7.66 -3.83
N PHE A 156 7.55 -7.70 -3.44
CA PHE A 156 7.10 -8.03 -2.10
C PHE A 156 5.88 -8.92 -2.20
N ASP A 157 5.90 -10.11 -1.61
CA ASP A 157 4.74 -10.98 -1.59
C ASP A 157 3.54 -10.30 -0.91
N LEU A 158 2.34 -10.64 -1.41
CA LEU A 158 1.10 -10.24 -0.74
C LEU A 158 1.04 -10.82 0.67
N VAL A 159 0.39 -10.12 1.58
CA VAL A 159 0.08 -10.65 2.91
C VAL A 159 -1.00 -11.72 2.76
N LYS A 160 -0.56 -12.97 2.59
CA LYS A 160 -1.43 -14.15 2.42
C LYS A 160 -2.03 -14.55 3.77
N ASN A 161 -3.11 -15.34 3.73
CA ASN A 161 -3.84 -15.77 4.93
C ASN A 161 -2.97 -16.55 5.94
N VAL A 162 -1.91 -17.21 5.45
CA VAL A 162 -0.92 -17.93 6.28
C VAL A 162 0.18 -17.02 6.87
N SER A 163 0.21 -15.75 6.51
CA SER A 163 1.22 -14.82 7.01
C SER A 163 0.98 -14.46 8.48
N LYS A 164 2.06 -14.37 9.27
CA LYS A 164 2.01 -13.88 10.65
C LYS A 164 1.54 -12.42 10.76
N GLU A 165 1.66 -11.66 9.67
CA GLU A 165 1.19 -10.25 9.57
C GLU A 165 -0.32 -10.16 9.28
N LYS A 166 -0.96 -11.26 8.83
CA LYS A 166 -2.34 -11.23 8.36
C LYS A 166 -3.32 -11.01 9.50
N THR A 167 -4.13 -9.98 9.32
CA THR A 167 -5.30 -9.69 10.12
C THR A 167 -6.57 -10.05 9.35
N PHE A 168 -7.74 -9.89 9.95
CA PHE A 168 -9.02 -10.07 9.27
C PHE A 168 -9.33 -8.98 8.23
N HIS A 169 -8.49 -7.93 8.11
CA HIS A 169 -8.63 -6.90 7.08
C HIS A 169 -8.46 -7.52 5.68
N ALA A 170 -9.38 -7.20 4.77
CA ALA A 170 -9.46 -7.83 3.45
C ALA A 170 -8.20 -7.60 2.59
N CYS A 171 -7.73 -6.36 2.52
CA CYS A 171 -6.54 -5.96 1.77
C CYS A 171 -5.50 -5.39 2.73
N GLN A 172 -4.31 -5.95 2.74
CA GLN A 172 -3.23 -5.50 3.61
C GLN A 172 -1.95 -5.38 2.82
N ILE A 173 -1.29 -4.23 2.91
CA ILE A 173 0.00 -3.99 2.28
C ILE A 173 1.11 -4.65 3.11
N PRO A 174 2.12 -5.30 2.49
CA PRO A 174 3.26 -5.84 3.21
C PRO A 174 4.02 -4.75 3.95
N GLN A 175 4.29 -4.95 5.24
CA GLN A 175 4.98 -3.97 6.08
C GLN A 175 6.32 -3.50 5.49
N LYS A 176 7.08 -4.42 4.89
CA LYS A 176 8.39 -4.09 4.28
C LYS A 176 8.28 -3.10 3.11
N LEU A 177 7.19 -3.18 2.32
CA LEU A 177 6.95 -2.20 1.25
C LEU A 177 6.66 -0.82 1.83
N SER A 178 5.71 -0.74 2.77
CA SER A 178 5.35 0.51 3.42
C SER A 178 6.53 1.12 4.19
N GLU A 179 7.30 0.30 4.90
CA GLU A 179 8.53 0.72 5.58
C GLU A 179 9.55 1.36 4.61
N MET A 180 9.77 0.74 3.46
CA MET A 180 10.69 1.25 2.44
C MET A 180 10.22 2.61 1.92
N LEU A 181 8.93 2.77 1.60
CA LEU A 181 8.38 4.03 1.10
C LEU A 181 8.48 5.13 2.17
N ILE A 182 8.10 4.85 3.42
CA ILE A 182 8.18 5.81 4.52
C ILE A 182 9.63 6.24 4.79
N LYS A 183 10.57 5.29 4.87
CA LYS A 183 11.99 5.57 5.07
C LYS A 183 12.62 6.38 3.94
N SER A 184 12.12 6.24 2.72
CA SER A 184 12.66 6.95 1.56
C SER A 184 12.50 8.47 1.65
N CYS A 185 11.43 8.95 2.30
CA CYS A 185 11.01 10.35 2.24
C CYS A 185 10.85 11.01 3.61
N THR A 186 11.06 10.28 4.71
CA THR A 186 10.90 10.82 6.07
C THR A 186 12.08 10.52 6.98
N MET A 187 12.22 11.36 8.01
CA MET A 187 13.16 11.20 9.13
C MET A 187 12.36 11.10 10.45
N PRO A 188 12.99 10.73 11.58
CA PRO A 188 12.34 10.83 12.90
C PRO A 188 11.66 12.19 13.08
N ASP A 189 10.49 12.19 13.75
CA ASP A 189 9.63 13.35 14.02
C ASP A 189 8.90 13.96 12.82
N ASP A 190 9.19 13.55 11.56
CA ASP A 190 8.38 13.93 10.40
C ASP A 190 6.96 13.36 10.53
N ILE A 191 5.97 14.10 10.03
CA ILE A 191 4.54 13.74 10.09
C ILE A 191 4.13 13.00 8.82
N VAL A 192 3.63 11.78 8.98
CA VAL A 192 3.08 10.94 7.90
C VAL A 192 1.55 10.94 8.00
N LEU A 193 0.88 11.41 6.97
CA LEU A 193 -0.56 11.27 6.82
C LEU A 193 -0.88 9.94 6.12
N ILE A 194 -1.54 9.04 6.83
CA ILE A 194 -2.01 7.75 6.32
C ILE A 194 -3.51 7.89 6.06
N LEU A 195 -3.89 7.95 4.79
CA LEU A 195 -5.26 8.30 4.38
C LEU A 195 -6.31 7.25 4.82
N PHE A 196 -5.90 5.99 4.95
CA PHE A 196 -6.78 4.88 5.33
C PHE A 196 -6.07 4.01 6.37
N GLY A 197 -6.62 3.95 7.58
CA GLY A 197 -6.00 3.24 8.71
C GLY A 197 -5.92 1.72 8.52
N GLY A 198 -6.98 1.15 8.00
CA GLY A 198 -7.08 -0.25 7.61
C GLY A 198 -6.61 -1.22 8.69
N SER A 199 -5.57 -1.99 8.38
CA SER A 199 -4.96 -2.95 9.32
C SER A 199 -4.03 -2.32 10.36
N GLY A 200 -3.71 -1.02 10.24
CA GLY A 200 -2.77 -0.30 11.10
C GLY A 200 -1.29 -0.63 10.86
N SER A 201 -0.95 -1.31 9.78
CA SER A 201 0.45 -1.66 9.48
C SER A 201 1.33 -0.44 9.29
N GLU A 202 0.88 0.55 8.55
CA GLU A 202 1.60 1.78 8.26
C GLU A 202 1.75 2.65 9.50
N ILE A 203 0.70 2.66 10.34
CA ILE A 203 0.70 3.38 11.63
C ILE A 203 1.74 2.77 12.59
N GLU A 204 1.78 1.44 12.68
CA GLU A 204 2.79 0.74 13.49
C GLU A 204 4.21 1.02 12.99
N ILE A 205 4.42 1.03 11.67
CA ILE A 205 5.71 1.37 11.08
C ILE A 205 6.13 2.80 11.45
N CYS A 206 5.22 3.76 11.39
CA CYS A 206 5.51 5.14 11.82
C CYS A 206 5.96 5.17 13.26
N LYS A 207 5.25 4.48 14.17
CA LYS A 207 5.64 4.36 15.59
C LYS A 207 7.03 3.76 15.78
N VAL A 208 7.30 2.62 15.14
CA VAL A 208 8.61 1.94 15.21
C VAL A 208 9.75 2.81 14.69
N LEU A 209 9.49 3.61 13.67
CA LEU A 209 10.47 4.49 13.04
C LEU A 209 10.57 5.87 13.72
N ASN A 210 9.86 6.13 14.82
CA ASN A 210 9.75 7.43 15.47
C ASN A 210 9.24 8.54 14.54
N ARG A 211 8.26 8.23 13.66
CA ARG A 211 7.53 9.21 12.87
C ARG A 211 6.23 9.55 13.60
N GLN A 212 5.85 10.81 13.55
CA GLN A 212 4.49 11.19 13.91
C GLN A 212 3.53 10.72 12.80
N TYR A 213 2.27 10.47 13.13
CA TYR A 213 1.29 10.05 12.14
C TYR A 213 -0.08 10.65 12.42
N ILE A 214 -0.81 10.86 11.34
CA ILE A 214 -2.24 11.20 11.36
C ILE A 214 -2.93 10.16 10.49
N SER A 215 -4.00 9.53 11.01
CA SER A 215 -4.77 8.57 10.25
C SER A 215 -6.24 8.59 10.66
N ALA A 216 -7.12 8.18 9.75
CA ALA A 216 -8.53 7.98 10.02
C ALA A 216 -8.95 6.57 9.58
N GLU A 217 -9.87 5.97 10.33
CA GLU A 217 -10.49 4.70 10.01
C GLU A 217 -11.99 4.81 10.30
N ILE A 218 -12.82 4.45 9.32
CA ILE A 218 -14.28 4.57 9.42
C ILE A 218 -14.94 3.33 10.01
N ASP A 219 -14.29 2.16 9.88
CA ASP A 219 -14.81 0.92 10.43
C ASP A 219 -14.37 0.76 11.87
N GLU A 220 -15.34 0.66 12.79
CA GLU A 220 -15.08 0.56 14.22
C GLU A 220 -14.25 -0.69 14.61
N LYS A 221 -14.44 -1.82 13.91
CA LYS A 221 -13.69 -3.06 14.18
C LYS A 221 -12.23 -2.89 13.80
N TYR A 222 -11.98 -2.27 12.63
CA TYR A 222 -10.61 -1.95 12.21
C TYR A 222 -9.98 -0.89 13.12
N TYR A 223 -10.71 0.15 13.50
CA TYR A 223 -10.24 1.16 14.44
C TYR A 223 -9.80 0.54 15.79
N LYS A 224 -10.62 -0.33 16.39
CA LYS A 224 -10.28 -1.05 17.62
C LYS A 224 -9.04 -1.95 17.45
N MET A 225 -8.90 -2.58 16.29
CA MET A 225 -7.72 -3.38 15.98
C MET A 225 -6.45 -2.52 15.90
N VAL A 226 -6.53 -1.35 15.26
CA VAL A 226 -5.41 -0.39 15.18
C VAL A 226 -4.99 0.05 16.58
N LEU A 227 -5.92 0.47 17.43
CA LEU A 227 -5.63 0.89 18.81
C LEU A 227 -4.97 -0.23 19.62
N SER A 228 -5.50 -1.46 19.54
CA SER A 228 -4.92 -2.61 20.22
C SER A 228 -3.49 -2.92 19.74
N ARG A 229 -3.26 -2.83 18.43
CA ARG A 229 -1.93 -3.03 17.84
C ARG A 229 -0.93 -1.99 18.32
N LEU A 230 -1.34 -0.73 18.41
CA LEU A 230 -0.50 0.36 18.91
C LEU A 230 -0.18 0.23 20.41
N ASP A 231 -1.15 -0.19 21.21
CA ASP A 231 -0.97 -0.40 22.65
C ASP A 231 -0.04 -1.58 22.93
N LYS A 232 -0.29 -2.72 22.31
CA LYS A 232 0.41 -3.98 22.60
C LYS A 232 1.67 -4.21 21.79
N GLY A 233 1.92 -3.42 20.75
CA GLY A 233 3.06 -3.61 19.84
C GLY A 233 3.00 -4.92 19.04
N ARG A 234 1.82 -5.54 18.93
CA ARG A 234 1.58 -6.79 18.21
C ARG A 234 0.12 -6.94 17.82
N ILE A 235 -0.14 -7.80 16.83
CA ILE A 235 -1.49 -8.21 16.45
C ILE A 235 -1.98 -9.25 17.49
N GLU A 236 -3.07 -8.93 18.20
CA GLU A 236 -3.72 -9.89 19.08
C GLU A 236 -4.41 -11.01 18.28
N GLU A 237 -4.52 -12.19 18.88
CA GLU A 237 -5.08 -13.38 18.22
C GLU A 237 -6.52 -13.16 17.73
N LYS A 238 -7.33 -12.42 18.48
CA LYS A 238 -8.72 -12.10 18.09
C LYS A 238 -8.84 -11.25 16.81
N TYR A 239 -7.74 -10.58 16.38
CA TYR A 239 -7.67 -9.78 15.15
C TYR A 239 -6.95 -10.50 14.01
N ARG A 240 -6.42 -11.68 14.26
CA ARG A 240 -5.85 -12.52 13.22
C ARG A 240 -6.95 -13.21 12.42
N LEU A 241 -6.68 -13.46 11.15
CA LEU A 241 -7.53 -14.36 10.39
C LEU A 241 -7.43 -15.76 11.02
N ARG A 242 -8.55 -16.32 11.46
CA ARG A 242 -8.58 -17.65 12.07
C ARG A 242 -8.36 -18.72 11.00
N LEU A 243 -7.14 -19.24 10.95
CA LEU A 243 -6.75 -20.27 9.99
C LEU A 243 -7.68 -21.50 10.02
N LYS A 244 -8.19 -21.88 11.19
CA LYS A 244 -9.13 -23.01 11.31
C LYS A 244 -10.45 -22.80 10.55
N GLU A 245 -11.03 -21.60 10.64
CA GLU A 245 -12.26 -21.26 9.90
C GLU A 245 -11.99 -21.25 8.39
N TYR A 246 -10.86 -20.70 7.98
CA TYR A 246 -10.43 -20.68 6.57
C TYR A 246 -10.11 -22.08 6.04
N GLU A 247 -9.48 -22.94 6.84
CA GLU A 247 -9.21 -24.35 6.45
C GLU A 247 -10.52 -25.13 6.29
N ILE A 248 -11.49 -24.94 7.18
CA ILE A 248 -12.81 -25.57 7.09
C ILE A 248 -13.55 -25.09 5.84
N GLU A 249 -13.66 -23.78 5.61
CA GLU A 249 -14.30 -23.22 4.41
C GLU A 249 -13.62 -23.68 3.11
N ASN A 250 -12.28 -23.80 3.09
CA ASN A 250 -11.55 -24.31 1.94
C ASN A 250 -11.78 -25.79 1.69
N VAL A 251 -11.84 -26.58 2.75
CA VAL A 251 -12.14 -28.02 2.65
C VAL A 251 -13.58 -28.24 2.18
N GLU A 252 -14.54 -27.52 2.72
CA GLU A 252 -15.94 -27.55 2.29
C GLU A 252 -16.10 -27.15 0.81
N ARG A 253 -15.40 -26.10 0.39
CA ARG A 253 -15.39 -25.67 -1.01
C ARG A 253 -14.74 -26.67 -1.95
N GLN A 254 -13.67 -27.35 -1.53
CA GLN A 254 -13.02 -28.42 -2.31
C GLN A 254 -13.92 -29.66 -2.40
N LEU A 255 -14.62 -30.01 -1.31
CA LEU A 255 -15.58 -31.11 -1.31
C LEU A 255 -16.73 -30.84 -2.26
N ALA A 256 -17.31 -29.62 -2.24
CA ALA A 256 -18.38 -29.22 -3.15
C ALA A 256 -17.94 -29.32 -4.63
N LEU A 257 -16.73 -28.86 -4.95
CA LEU A 257 -16.16 -28.98 -6.31
C LEU A 257 -15.94 -30.44 -6.74
N LEU A 258 -15.55 -31.31 -5.82
CA LEU A 258 -15.38 -32.73 -6.10
C LEU A 258 -16.73 -33.42 -6.29
N GLU A 259 -17.77 -33.05 -5.56
CA GLU A 259 -19.14 -33.54 -5.74
C GLU A 259 -19.72 -33.13 -7.09
N GLU A 260 -19.56 -31.87 -7.50
CA GLU A 260 -19.95 -31.40 -8.85
C GLU A 260 -19.23 -32.17 -9.97
N GLN A 261 -17.92 -32.42 -9.81
CA GLN A 261 -17.15 -33.19 -10.77
C GLN A 261 -17.64 -34.66 -10.83
N LYS A 262 -17.99 -35.27 -9.71
CA LYS A 262 -18.51 -36.61 -9.63
C LYS A 262 -19.88 -36.72 -10.30
N GLU A 263 -20.78 -35.76 -10.06
CA GLU A 263 -22.09 -35.69 -10.72
C GLU A 263 -21.94 -35.54 -12.25
N TYR A 264 -21.03 -34.70 -12.71
CA TYR A 264 -20.73 -34.53 -14.13
C TYR A 264 -20.23 -35.81 -14.78
N LEU A 265 -19.42 -36.62 -14.08
CA LEU A 265 -18.87 -37.89 -14.59
C LEU A 265 -19.89 -39.03 -14.54
N THR A 266 -20.87 -39.01 -13.62
CA THR A 266 -21.92 -40.03 -13.51
C THR A 266 -23.08 -39.79 -14.47
N ASN A 267 -23.26 -38.56 -14.95
CA ASN A 267 -24.31 -38.18 -15.91
C ASN A 267 -23.84 -38.23 -17.38
N LYS A 268 -22.63 -38.71 -17.65
CA LYS A 268 -22.09 -39.08 -18.97
C LYS A 268 -22.09 -40.59 -19.17
#